data_0a6695c2d6589b661cea4772adcb8b9d
#
_entry.id   0a6695c2d6589b661cea4772adcb8b9d
#
_cell.length_a   1.000
_cell.length_b   1.000
_cell.length_c   1.000
_cell.angle_alpha   90.00
_cell.angle_beta   90.00
_cell.angle_gamma   90.00
#
_symmetry.space_group_name_H-M   'P 1'
#
loop_
_entity.id
_entity.type
_entity.pdbx_description
1 polymer ?
#
loop_
_entity_poly.entity_id
_entity_poly.type
_entity_poly.pdbx_seq_one_letter_code
_entity_poly.pdbx_strand_id
1 'polypeptide(L)'
;MIGEGVRDLRPDPNLLTDDPTIATRALTPFYDSVRESLGQQMISLLDSGANQVENVSTFLTMVDYSGDIAQWQLPTIACVPFFPLDPESTAQSTYTVTRLLDAVPNIRLVLIENRHGGSVGRIAPGSIAEANYATLLATAAGADRIVMPAIQREYWAPFEGAGIRFLKILAMKPEDGALALNRSIGEIKIMKSAVAQFWREMHAQLSRIISLPEGGK
;
A
#
# COMPACT_ATOMS: atom_id res chain seq x y z
N MET A 1 -13.21 -10.24 -8.87
CA MET A 1 -14.07 -9.11 -8.49
C MET A 1 -13.51 -8.57 -7.19
N ILE A 2 -12.94 -7.37 -7.17
CA ILE A 2 -12.67 -6.70 -5.90
C ILE A 2 -14.05 -6.31 -5.40
N GLY A 3 -14.50 -6.97 -4.35
CA GLY A 3 -15.84 -6.76 -3.79
C GLY A 3 -16.04 -5.31 -3.36
N GLU A 4 -17.25 -4.83 -3.44
CA GLU A 4 -17.72 -3.47 -3.17
C GLU A 4 -17.71 -3.10 -1.67
N GLY A 5 -16.68 -3.51 -0.93
CA GLY A 5 -16.60 -3.35 0.51
C GLY A 5 -15.53 -2.36 0.98
N VAL A 6 -15.35 -1.21 0.30
CA VAL A 6 -14.49 -0.16 0.85
C VAL A 6 -15.22 0.55 1.97
N ARG A 7 -14.69 0.45 3.20
CA ARG A 7 -15.19 1.18 4.36
C ARG A 7 -14.16 2.20 4.81
N ASP A 8 -14.58 3.43 5.08
CA ASP A 8 -13.74 4.42 5.76
C ASP A 8 -13.80 4.13 7.26
N LEU A 9 -12.65 3.78 7.84
CA LEU A 9 -12.51 3.47 9.26
C LEU A 9 -11.89 4.62 10.06
N ARG A 10 -11.77 5.82 9.46
CA ARG A 10 -11.25 6.98 10.19
C ARG A 10 -12.25 7.39 11.26
N PRO A 11 -11.80 7.53 12.52
CA PRO A 11 -12.68 8.01 13.57
C PRO A 11 -13.06 9.48 13.32
N ASP A 12 -14.23 9.88 13.81
CA ASP A 12 -14.62 11.30 13.81
C ASP A 12 -13.61 12.08 14.67
N PRO A 13 -12.92 13.11 14.12
CA PRO A 13 -11.94 13.89 14.86
C PRO A 13 -12.51 14.55 16.13
N ASN A 14 -13.80 14.87 16.14
CA ASN A 14 -14.44 15.50 17.30
C ASN A 14 -14.59 14.53 18.48
N LEU A 15 -14.68 13.23 18.21
CA LEU A 15 -14.80 12.21 19.26
C LEU A 15 -13.44 11.80 19.87
N LEU A 16 -12.33 12.02 19.16
CA LEU A 16 -10.99 11.68 19.64
C LEU A 16 -10.54 12.50 20.84
N THR A 17 -11.11 13.69 21.03
CA THR A 17 -10.77 14.60 22.13
C THR A 17 -11.21 14.02 23.48
N ASP A 18 -12.31 13.27 23.49
CA ASP A 18 -12.95 12.77 24.71
C ASP A 18 -12.54 11.35 25.07
N ASP A 19 -12.20 10.51 24.06
CA ASP A 19 -11.78 9.11 24.26
C ASP A 19 -10.73 8.68 23.24
N PRO A 20 -9.44 8.63 23.63
CA PRO A 20 -8.38 8.16 22.73
C PRO A 20 -8.55 6.73 22.22
N THR A 21 -9.36 5.90 22.90
CA THR A 21 -9.59 4.51 22.47
C THR A 21 -10.51 4.41 21.25
N ILE A 22 -11.21 5.49 20.89
CA ILE A 22 -12.10 5.53 19.71
C ILE A 22 -11.31 5.25 18.43
N ALA A 23 -10.08 5.79 18.31
CA ALA A 23 -9.23 5.54 17.15
C ALA A 23 -8.92 4.04 16.96
N THR A 24 -8.65 3.34 18.06
CA THR A 24 -8.38 1.90 18.07
C THR A 24 -9.66 1.10 17.77
N ARG A 25 -10.78 1.46 18.40
CA ARG A 25 -12.08 0.79 18.17
C ARG A 25 -12.59 0.94 16.72
N ALA A 26 -12.25 2.03 16.04
CA ALA A 26 -12.61 2.25 14.65
C ALA A 26 -12.08 1.15 13.72
N LEU A 27 -11.06 0.38 14.13
CA LEU A 27 -10.48 -0.72 13.37
C LEU A 27 -11.21 -2.07 13.58
N THR A 28 -12.17 -2.17 14.51
CA THR A 28 -12.93 -3.39 14.75
C THR A 28 -13.58 -3.96 13.47
N PRO A 29 -14.18 -3.16 12.58
CA PRO A 29 -14.76 -3.70 11.35
C PRO A 29 -13.74 -4.35 10.40
N PHE A 30 -12.46 -3.96 10.47
CA PHE A 30 -11.41 -4.66 9.73
C PHE A 30 -11.21 -6.08 10.29
N TYR A 31 -11.09 -6.23 11.60
CA TYR A 31 -10.94 -7.53 12.24
C TYR A 31 -12.13 -8.45 11.95
N ASP A 32 -13.36 -7.93 12.06
CA ASP A 32 -14.58 -8.67 11.74
C ASP A 32 -14.58 -9.12 10.26
N SER A 33 -14.17 -8.25 9.33
CA SER A 33 -14.04 -8.60 7.91
C SER A 33 -13.02 -9.70 7.68
N VAL A 34 -11.89 -9.71 8.41
CA VAL A 34 -10.90 -10.80 8.34
C VAL A 34 -11.52 -12.11 8.81
N ARG A 35 -12.24 -12.12 9.93
CA ARG A 35 -12.92 -13.32 10.44
C ARG A 35 -13.98 -13.83 9.47
N GLU A 36 -14.78 -12.95 8.90
CA GLU A 36 -15.80 -13.29 7.92
C GLU A 36 -15.21 -13.88 6.64
N SER A 37 -13.97 -13.50 6.29
CA SER A 37 -13.27 -13.99 5.10
C SER A 37 -12.65 -15.38 5.28
N LEU A 38 -12.62 -15.92 6.51
CA LEU A 38 -12.02 -17.23 6.78
C LEU A 38 -12.74 -18.34 5.99
N GLY A 39 -11.97 -19.16 5.31
CA GLY A 39 -12.49 -20.21 4.43
C GLY A 39 -13.05 -19.72 3.09
N GLN A 40 -12.96 -18.42 2.80
CA GLN A 40 -13.34 -17.82 1.53
C GLN A 40 -12.08 -17.41 0.76
N GLN A 41 -12.17 -17.39 -0.58
CA GLN A 41 -11.10 -16.87 -1.43
C GLN A 41 -11.18 -15.33 -1.50
N MET A 42 -11.02 -14.67 -0.36
CA MET A 42 -11.11 -13.22 -0.22
C MET A 42 -9.81 -12.65 0.35
N ILE A 43 -9.55 -11.40 0.02
CA ILE A 43 -8.44 -10.63 0.59
C ILE A 43 -9.05 -9.46 1.37
N SER A 44 -8.73 -9.39 2.65
CA SER A 44 -9.01 -8.19 3.46
C SER A 44 -7.80 -7.27 3.39
N LEU A 45 -8.02 -6.01 3.03
CA LEU A 45 -6.98 -5.00 2.90
C LEU A 45 -7.26 -3.85 3.87
N LEU A 46 -6.28 -3.56 4.73
CA LEU A 46 -6.26 -2.33 5.53
C LEU A 46 -5.27 -1.35 4.90
N ASP A 47 -5.78 -0.24 4.40
CA ASP A 47 -4.97 0.90 3.96
C ASP A 47 -4.90 1.92 5.10
N SER A 48 -3.75 2.00 5.77
CA SER A 48 -3.54 2.94 6.85
C SER A 48 -2.91 4.23 6.31
N GLY A 49 -3.56 5.36 6.58
CA GLY A 49 -2.99 6.67 6.28
C GLY A 49 -1.69 6.95 7.05
N ALA A 50 -0.99 7.98 6.65
CA ALA A 50 0.18 8.48 7.37
C ALA A 50 -0.16 8.70 8.86
N ASN A 51 0.79 8.39 9.74
CA ASN A 51 0.67 8.54 11.21
C ASN A 51 -0.38 7.63 11.89
N GLN A 52 -0.91 6.61 11.21
CA GLN A 52 -1.88 5.69 11.82
C GLN A 52 -1.24 4.40 12.39
N VAL A 53 0.07 4.21 12.22
CA VAL A 53 0.75 2.98 12.61
C VAL A 53 0.61 2.67 14.11
N GLU A 54 0.62 3.70 14.96
CA GLU A 54 0.39 3.53 16.40
C GLU A 54 -1.00 2.96 16.71
N ASN A 55 -2.02 3.54 16.12
CA ASN A 55 -3.40 3.06 16.31
C ASN A 55 -3.55 1.63 15.78
N VAL A 56 -2.98 1.34 14.61
CA VAL A 56 -3.02 0.00 14.00
C VAL A 56 -2.27 -1.00 14.87
N SER A 57 -1.02 -0.74 15.27
CA SER A 57 -0.24 -1.67 16.08
C SER A 57 -0.86 -1.90 17.46
N THR A 58 -1.37 -0.85 18.09
CA THR A 58 -2.10 -0.95 19.37
C THR A 58 -3.34 -1.81 19.22
N PHE A 59 -4.13 -1.59 18.18
CA PHE A 59 -5.32 -2.40 17.90
C PHE A 59 -4.96 -3.87 17.68
N LEU A 60 -3.98 -4.17 16.83
CA LEU A 60 -3.54 -5.55 16.55
C LEU A 60 -3.08 -6.27 17.83
N THR A 61 -2.40 -5.55 18.72
CA THR A 61 -2.00 -6.09 20.05
C THR A 61 -3.20 -6.33 20.95
N MET A 62 -4.13 -5.38 21.02
CA MET A 62 -5.31 -5.48 21.91
C MET A 62 -6.23 -6.63 21.56
N VAL A 63 -6.38 -6.96 20.26
CA VAL A 63 -7.21 -8.09 19.81
C VAL A 63 -6.45 -9.41 19.72
N ASP A 64 -5.18 -9.45 20.17
CA ASP A 64 -4.30 -10.62 20.00
C ASP A 64 -4.27 -11.15 18.57
N TYR A 65 -4.18 -10.22 17.60
CA TYR A 65 -4.23 -10.57 16.16
C TYR A 65 -3.14 -11.58 15.79
N SER A 66 -1.98 -11.53 16.43
CA SER A 66 -0.87 -12.47 16.21
C SER A 66 -1.26 -13.90 16.57
N GLY A 67 -1.93 -14.11 17.70
CA GLY A 67 -2.45 -15.41 18.11
C GLY A 67 -3.51 -15.93 17.16
N ASP A 68 -4.43 -15.05 16.77
CA ASP A 68 -5.53 -15.40 15.86
C ASP A 68 -5.06 -15.83 14.48
N ILE A 69 -4.16 -15.06 13.83
CA ILE A 69 -3.66 -15.43 12.49
C ILE A 69 -2.85 -16.73 12.52
N ALA A 70 -2.14 -17.00 13.63
CA ALA A 70 -1.43 -18.26 13.80
C ALA A 70 -2.43 -19.43 13.95
N GLN A 71 -3.48 -19.26 14.75
CA GLN A 71 -4.55 -20.26 14.90
C GLN A 71 -5.31 -20.50 13.60
N TRP A 72 -5.61 -19.45 12.85
CA TRP A 72 -6.35 -19.53 11.59
C TRP A 72 -5.46 -19.94 10.41
N GLN A 73 -4.14 -20.01 10.58
CA GLN A 73 -3.17 -20.23 9.52
C GLN A 73 -3.33 -19.21 8.37
N LEU A 74 -3.67 -17.97 8.73
CA LEU A 74 -3.98 -16.92 7.79
C LEU A 74 -2.70 -16.21 7.30
N PRO A 75 -2.36 -16.27 6.00
CA PRO A 75 -1.24 -15.51 5.47
C PRO A 75 -1.50 -14.01 5.63
N THR A 76 -0.65 -13.35 6.41
CA THR A 76 -0.74 -11.91 6.64
C THR A 76 0.50 -11.22 6.13
N ILE A 77 0.31 -10.17 5.33
CA ILE A 77 1.38 -9.43 4.67
C ILE A 77 1.24 -7.94 5.02
N ALA A 78 2.33 -7.33 5.43
CA ALA A 78 2.42 -5.88 5.58
C ALA A 78 3.29 -5.27 4.47
N CYS A 79 2.71 -4.40 3.68
CA CYS A 79 3.40 -3.64 2.65
C CYS A 79 3.82 -2.27 3.21
N VAL A 80 5.11 -2.01 3.29
CA VAL A 80 5.65 -0.74 3.84
C VAL A 80 6.37 0.02 2.73
N PRO A 81 5.76 1.09 2.19
CA PRO A 81 6.39 1.94 1.20
C PRO A 81 7.43 2.87 1.83
N PHE A 82 8.50 3.16 1.09
CA PHE A 82 9.49 4.18 1.44
C PHE A 82 9.97 4.94 0.22
N PHE A 83 10.38 6.18 0.40
CA PHE A 83 10.99 7.02 -0.64
C PHE A 83 12.50 7.07 -0.41
N PRO A 84 13.34 6.46 -1.27
CA PRO A 84 14.76 6.26 -1.00
C PRO A 84 15.58 7.53 -0.78
N LEU A 85 15.20 8.62 -1.45
CA LEU A 85 15.91 9.90 -1.38
C LEU A 85 15.34 10.84 -0.31
N ASP A 86 14.30 10.42 0.40
CA ASP A 86 13.71 11.14 1.52
C ASP A 86 14.09 10.44 2.84
N PRO A 87 15.03 11.02 3.62
CA PRO A 87 15.48 10.43 4.88
C PRO A 87 14.37 10.29 5.91
N GLU A 88 13.43 11.25 5.95
CA GLU A 88 12.31 11.22 6.89
C GLU A 88 11.34 10.09 6.58
N SER A 89 10.97 9.94 5.31
CA SER A 89 10.13 8.83 4.84
C SER A 89 10.77 7.47 5.18
N THR A 90 12.08 7.32 4.97
CA THR A 90 12.78 6.08 5.26
C THR A 90 12.84 5.80 6.77
N ALA A 91 13.06 6.82 7.59
CA ALA A 91 13.02 6.69 9.05
C ALA A 91 11.61 6.32 9.54
N GLN A 92 10.58 6.95 8.99
CA GLN A 92 9.18 6.63 9.30
C GLN A 92 8.82 5.19 8.90
N SER A 93 9.34 4.70 7.78
CA SER A 93 9.15 3.31 7.36
C SER A 93 9.84 2.33 8.32
N THR A 94 11.02 2.67 8.83
CA THR A 94 11.71 1.89 9.88
C THR A 94 10.86 1.80 11.14
N TYR A 95 10.32 2.94 11.58
CA TYR A 95 9.41 2.99 12.73
C TYR A 95 8.17 2.13 12.49
N THR A 96 7.56 2.24 11.32
CA THR A 96 6.39 1.42 10.93
C THR A 96 6.70 -0.07 11.00
N VAL A 97 7.83 -0.51 10.46
CA VAL A 97 8.28 -1.92 10.51
C VAL A 97 8.43 -2.38 11.96
N THR A 98 9.10 -1.59 12.80
CA THR A 98 9.29 -1.92 14.21
C THR A 98 7.94 -2.12 14.92
N ARG A 99 7.02 -1.17 14.77
CA ARG A 99 5.70 -1.24 15.43
C ARG A 99 4.86 -2.42 14.95
N LEU A 100 4.94 -2.77 13.66
CA LEU A 100 4.24 -3.93 13.11
C LEU A 100 4.83 -5.25 13.60
N LEU A 101 6.16 -5.37 13.69
CA LEU A 101 6.83 -6.56 14.21
C LEU A 101 6.60 -6.73 15.72
N ASP A 102 6.53 -5.64 16.49
CA ASP A 102 6.17 -5.69 17.91
C ASP A 102 4.74 -6.24 18.12
N ALA A 103 3.80 -5.81 17.29
CA ALA A 103 2.41 -6.25 17.38
C ALA A 103 2.16 -7.64 16.77
N VAL A 104 2.85 -7.97 15.67
CA VAL A 104 2.67 -9.22 14.91
C VAL A 104 4.05 -9.75 14.48
N PRO A 105 4.79 -10.45 15.35
CA PRO A 105 6.18 -10.85 15.10
C PRO A 105 6.39 -11.71 13.86
N ASN A 106 5.39 -12.48 13.44
CA ASN A 106 5.46 -13.40 12.30
C ASN A 106 4.82 -12.83 11.03
N ILE A 107 4.54 -11.53 10.98
CA ILE A 107 3.98 -10.89 9.78
C ILE A 107 5.01 -10.95 8.65
N ARG A 108 4.58 -11.33 7.44
CA ARG A 108 5.43 -11.25 6.25
C ARG A 108 5.55 -9.80 5.82
N LEU A 109 6.76 -9.26 5.87
CA LEU A 109 7.03 -7.88 5.46
C LEU A 109 7.38 -7.80 3.98
N VAL A 110 6.89 -6.75 3.33
CA VAL A 110 7.23 -6.36 1.96
C VAL A 110 7.61 -4.87 1.96
N LEU A 111 8.87 -4.58 1.71
CA LEU A 111 9.32 -3.21 1.50
C LEU A 111 9.04 -2.78 0.05
N ILE A 112 8.38 -1.63 -0.12
CA ILE A 112 8.05 -1.07 -1.43
C ILE A 112 8.93 0.15 -1.68
N GLU A 113 9.96 -0.02 -2.53
CA GLU A 113 10.75 1.11 -3.02
C GLU A 113 9.90 1.98 -3.94
N ASN A 114 9.41 3.11 -3.45
CA ASN A 114 8.67 4.06 -4.27
C ASN A 114 9.63 4.98 -5.04
N ARG A 115 9.73 4.77 -6.35
CA ARG A 115 10.66 5.51 -7.22
C ARG A 115 10.12 6.85 -7.70
N HIS A 116 8.99 7.32 -7.20
CA HIS A 116 8.47 8.63 -7.60
C HIS A 116 9.48 9.77 -7.36
N GLY A 117 10.22 9.74 -6.25
CA GLY A 117 11.29 10.71 -5.94
C GLY A 117 12.70 10.26 -6.36
N GLY A 118 12.86 9.05 -6.87
CA GLY A 118 14.16 8.48 -7.26
C GLY A 118 14.36 7.06 -6.72
N SER A 119 15.53 6.47 -7.03
CA SER A 119 15.85 5.09 -6.65
C SER A 119 16.94 5.02 -5.59
N VAL A 120 17.04 3.87 -4.90
CA VAL A 120 18.14 3.59 -3.94
C VAL A 120 19.54 3.77 -4.54
N GLY A 121 19.73 3.49 -5.84
CA GLY A 121 21.01 3.69 -6.52
C GLY A 121 21.44 5.14 -6.66
N ARG A 122 20.59 6.10 -6.27
CA ARG A 122 20.90 7.56 -6.28
C ARG A 122 21.13 8.12 -4.87
N ILE A 123 21.09 7.29 -3.84
CA ILE A 123 21.42 7.72 -2.48
C ILE A 123 22.90 8.13 -2.44
N ALA A 124 23.16 9.34 -1.95
CA ALA A 124 24.52 9.84 -1.85
C ALA A 124 25.29 9.11 -0.74
N PRO A 125 26.49 8.59 -1.01
CA PRO A 125 27.34 7.98 0.02
C PRO A 125 27.60 8.92 1.21
N GLY A 126 27.57 8.40 2.43
CA GLY A 126 27.76 9.14 3.68
C GLY A 126 26.57 10.04 4.07
N SER A 127 25.46 9.98 3.34
CA SER A 127 24.27 10.80 3.63
C SER A 127 23.41 10.20 4.75
N ILE A 128 22.55 11.04 5.34
CA ILE A 128 21.53 10.59 6.28
C ILE A 128 20.57 9.59 5.62
N ALA A 129 20.26 9.76 4.33
CA ALA A 129 19.42 8.84 3.58
C ALA A 129 20.07 7.44 3.50
N GLU A 130 21.38 7.34 3.33
CA GLU A 130 22.10 6.06 3.33
C GLU A 130 22.03 5.40 4.71
N ALA A 131 22.29 6.13 5.77
CA ALA A 131 22.24 5.62 7.15
C ALA A 131 20.83 5.12 7.49
N ASN A 132 19.78 5.90 7.19
CA ASN A 132 18.39 5.50 7.43
C ASN A 132 17.98 4.28 6.58
N TYR A 133 18.45 4.23 5.33
CA TYR A 133 18.18 3.07 4.48
C TYR A 133 18.87 1.81 4.99
N ALA A 134 20.10 1.88 5.46
CA ALA A 134 20.79 0.76 6.10
C ALA A 134 20.05 0.29 7.36
N THR A 135 19.57 1.22 8.18
CA THR A 135 18.77 0.93 9.37
C THR A 135 17.45 0.24 9.00
N LEU A 136 16.74 0.74 7.97
CA LEU A 136 15.49 0.12 7.48
C LEU A 136 15.74 -1.33 7.06
N LEU A 137 16.81 -1.59 6.30
CA LEU A 137 17.15 -2.95 5.87
C LEU A 137 17.50 -3.87 7.02
N ALA A 138 18.20 -3.38 8.02
CA ALA A 138 18.54 -4.15 9.21
C ALA A 138 17.29 -4.49 10.03
N THR A 139 16.38 -3.52 10.22
CA THR A 139 15.12 -3.70 10.97
C THR A 139 14.17 -4.64 10.24
N ALA A 140 14.09 -4.55 8.92
CA ALA A 140 13.26 -5.40 8.07
C ALA A 140 14.04 -6.61 7.51
N ALA A 141 14.95 -7.18 8.28
CA ALA A 141 15.74 -8.32 7.83
C ALA A 141 14.84 -9.49 7.40
N GLY A 142 15.06 -10.01 6.18
CA GLY A 142 14.24 -11.07 5.60
C GLY A 142 12.97 -10.61 4.89
N ALA A 143 12.67 -9.30 4.87
CA ALA A 143 11.53 -8.79 4.13
C ALA A 143 11.69 -8.99 2.61
N ASP A 144 10.59 -9.31 1.95
CA ASP A 144 10.53 -9.21 0.48
C ASP A 144 10.68 -7.76 0.03
N ARG A 145 11.17 -7.57 -1.19
CA ARG A 145 11.35 -6.22 -1.75
C ARG A 145 10.74 -6.15 -3.13
N ILE A 146 9.93 -5.10 -3.34
CA ILE A 146 9.40 -4.75 -4.66
C ILE A 146 9.72 -3.31 -4.98
N VAL A 147 9.73 -3.01 -6.26
CA VAL A 147 10.00 -1.69 -6.78
C VAL A 147 8.72 -1.14 -7.42
N MET A 148 8.21 -0.05 -6.88
CA MET A 148 7.12 0.69 -7.50
C MET A 148 7.72 1.73 -8.46
N PRO A 149 7.58 1.51 -9.78
CA PRO A 149 8.14 2.43 -10.77
C PRO A 149 7.41 3.77 -10.73
N ALA A 150 8.09 4.84 -11.14
CA ALA A 150 7.45 6.14 -11.28
C ALA A 150 6.64 6.20 -12.58
N ILE A 151 5.44 6.75 -12.51
CA ILE A 151 4.73 7.28 -13.70
C ILE A 151 5.03 8.77 -13.75
N GLN A 152 5.47 9.26 -14.90
CA GLN A 152 5.71 10.69 -15.08
C GLN A 152 4.40 11.46 -14.84
N ARG A 153 4.51 12.57 -14.10
CA ARG A 153 3.35 13.34 -13.66
C ARG A 153 2.46 13.79 -14.82
N GLU A 154 3.05 14.18 -15.95
CA GLU A 154 2.33 14.59 -17.14
C GLU A 154 1.45 13.48 -17.74
N TYR A 155 1.78 12.21 -17.49
CA TYR A 155 0.99 11.08 -17.97
C TYR A 155 -0.10 10.63 -16.99
N TRP A 156 0.08 10.89 -15.70
CA TRP A 156 -0.85 10.48 -14.65
C TRP A 156 -1.83 11.57 -14.23
N ALA A 157 -1.33 12.79 -13.97
CA ALA A 157 -2.11 13.87 -13.39
C ALA A 157 -3.38 14.25 -14.18
N PRO A 158 -3.43 14.18 -15.52
CA PRO A 158 -4.67 14.46 -16.25
C PRO A 158 -5.80 13.48 -15.94
N PHE A 159 -5.48 12.19 -15.77
CA PHE A 159 -6.47 11.18 -15.40
C PHE A 159 -6.92 11.35 -13.94
N GLU A 160 -5.99 11.61 -13.04
CA GLU A 160 -6.26 11.88 -11.63
C GLU A 160 -7.15 13.10 -11.46
N GLY A 161 -6.81 14.22 -12.12
CA GLY A 161 -7.60 15.46 -12.09
C GLY A 161 -9.02 15.29 -12.65
N ALA A 162 -9.22 14.35 -13.57
CA ALA A 162 -10.53 13.98 -14.10
C ALA A 162 -11.25 12.89 -13.27
N GLY A 163 -10.69 12.45 -12.14
CA GLY A 163 -11.26 11.39 -11.30
C GLY A 163 -11.35 10.02 -11.98
N ILE A 164 -10.52 9.78 -13.00
CA ILE A 164 -10.55 8.52 -13.75
C ILE A 164 -9.68 7.50 -13.03
N ARG A 165 -10.33 6.47 -12.49
CA ARG A 165 -9.67 5.41 -11.74
C ARG A 165 -8.75 4.56 -12.62
N PHE A 166 -7.71 4.00 -12.03
CA PHE A 166 -6.63 3.26 -12.68
C PHE A 166 -7.12 2.15 -13.65
N LEU A 167 -7.99 1.27 -13.18
CA LEU A 167 -8.53 0.19 -14.01
C LEU A 167 -9.38 0.72 -15.17
N LYS A 168 -10.08 1.85 -14.99
CA LYS A 168 -10.84 2.49 -16.05
C LYS A 168 -9.92 3.05 -17.14
N ILE A 169 -8.74 3.58 -16.76
CA ILE A 169 -7.74 4.03 -17.74
C ILE A 169 -7.28 2.86 -18.61
N LEU A 170 -6.99 1.71 -17.99
CA LEU A 170 -6.54 0.53 -18.75
C LEU A 170 -7.59 0.04 -19.74
N ALA A 171 -8.86 0.01 -19.34
CA ALA A 171 -9.99 -0.47 -20.14
C ALA A 171 -10.50 0.54 -21.18
N MET A 172 -10.25 1.83 -20.99
CA MET A 172 -10.79 2.92 -21.80
C MET A 172 -10.27 2.89 -23.24
N LYS A 173 -11.11 3.19 -24.23
CA LYS A 173 -10.67 3.44 -25.61
C LYS A 173 -9.93 4.77 -25.70
N PRO A 174 -8.89 4.90 -26.55
CA PRO A 174 -8.17 6.17 -26.69
C PRO A 174 -9.06 7.34 -27.12
N GLU A 175 -10.08 7.09 -27.90
CA GLU A 175 -11.06 8.08 -28.38
C GLU A 175 -11.87 8.66 -27.20
N ASP A 176 -12.31 7.79 -26.27
CA ASP A 176 -13.06 8.21 -25.08
C ASP A 176 -12.17 9.05 -24.15
N GLY A 177 -10.90 8.65 -24.02
CA GLY A 177 -9.92 9.40 -23.25
C GLY A 177 -9.61 10.77 -23.86
N ALA A 178 -9.52 10.85 -25.18
CA ALA A 178 -9.30 12.09 -25.91
C ALA A 178 -10.43 13.09 -25.65
N LEU A 179 -11.67 12.61 -25.70
CA LEU A 179 -12.85 13.42 -25.41
C LEU A 179 -12.88 13.86 -23.92
N ALA A 180 -12.66 12.91 -23.00
CA ALA A 180 -12.76 13.17 -21.55
C ALA A 180 -11.71 14.17 -21.06
N LEU A 181 -10.49 14.15 -21.62
CA LEU A 181 -9.37 14.97 -21.19
C LEU A 181 -9.07 16.15 -22.12
N ASN A 182 -9.85 16.34 -23.20
CA ASN A 182 -9.62 17.34 -24.24
C ASN A 182 -8.18 17.30 -24.77
N ARG A 183 -7.70 16.09 -25.16
CA ARG A 183 -6.35 15.85 -25.67
C ARG A 183 -6.39 15.07 -26.97
N SER A 184 -5.27 15.02 -27.69
CA SER A 184 -5.18 14.23 -28.92
C SER A 184 -5.20 12.71 -28.60
N ILE A 185 -5.70 11.91 -29.52
CA ILE A 185 -5.69 10.44 -29.41
C ILE A 185 -4.26 9.92 -29.22
N GLY A 186 -3.28 10.53 -29.89
CA GLY A 186 -1.86 10.18 -29.77
C GLY A 186 -1.33 10.36 -28.34
N GLU A 187 -1.62 11.50 -27.71
CA GLU A 187 -1.25 11.75 -26.31
C GLU A 187 -1.88 10.73 -25.37
N ILE A 188 -3.18 10.45 -25.54
CA ILE A 188 -3.87 9.45 -24.72
C ILE A 188 -3.24 8.07 -24.87
N LYS A 189 -2.84 7.66 -26.08
CA LYS A 189 -2.14 6.38 -26.28
C LYS A 189 -0.81 6.32 -25.51
N ILE A 190 -0.03 7.40 -25.53
CA ILE A 190 1.24 7.48 -24.76
C ILE A 190 0.96 7.40 -23.26
N MET A 191 0.04 8.21 -22.75
CA MET A 191 -0.32 8.23 -21.32
C MET A 191 -0.85 6.86 -20.86
N LYS A 192 -1.75 6.24 -21.61
CA LYS A 192 -2.25 4.88 -21.32
C LYS A 192 -1.13 3.84 -21.33
N SER A 193 -0.19 3.95 -22.28
CA SER A 193 0.96 3.03 -22.35
C SER A 193 1.81 3.11 -21.09
N ALA A 194 2.08 4.31 -20.57
CA ALA A 194 2.82 4.49 -19.32
C ALA A 194 2.08 3.87 -18.12
N VAL A 195 0.77 4.08 -18.01
CA VAL A 195 -0.06 3.48 -16.96
C VAL A 195 -0.09 1.95 -17.09
N ALA A 196 -0.22 1.43 -18.30
CA ALA A 196 -0.23 -0.01 -18.56
C ALA A 196 1.13 -0.66 -18.27
N GLN A 197 2.23 0.03 -18.52
CA GLN A 197 3.57 -0.45 -18.15
C GLN A 197 3.71 -0.54 -16.64
N PHE A 198 3.36 0.51 -15.90
CA PHE A 198 3.35 0.52 -14.44
C PHE A 198 2.54 -0.67 -13.89
N TRP A 199 1.33 -0.87 -14.43
CA TRP A 199 0.48 -1.99 -14.02
C TRP A 199 1.17 -3.35 -14.22
N ARG A 200 1.73 -3.60 -15.40
CA ARG A 200 2.41 -4.86 -15.69
C ARG A 200 3.58 -5.12 -14.74
N GLU A 201 4.40 -4.10 -14.48
CA GLU A 201 5.56 -4.21 -13.59
C GLU A 201 5.14 -4.48 -12.15
N MET A 202 4.14 -3.77 -11.64
CA MET A 202 3.60 -3.98 -10.29
C MET A 202 2.93 -5.33 -10.17
N HIS A 203 2.10 -5.71 -11.14
CA HIS A 203 1.41 -7.01 -11.14
C HIS A 203 2.41 -8.16 -11.14
N ALA A 204 3.45 -8.10 -11.96
CA ALA A 204 4.48 -9.14 -12.03
C ALA A 204 5.24 -9.32 -10.70
N GLN A 205 5.46 -8.23 -9.95
CA GLN A 205 6.12 -8.28 -8.66
C GLN A 205 5.17 -8.77 -7.56
N LEU A 206 3.97 -8.22 -7.50
CA LEU A 206 2.97 -8.58 -6.48
C LEU A 206 2.52 -10.04 -6.60
N SER A 207 2.37 -10.57 -7.81
CA SER A 207 1.97 -11.97 -8.04
C SER A 207 2.97 -13.00 -7.51
N ARG A 208 4.21 -12.61 -7.23
CA ARG A 208 5.23 -13.47 -6.58
C ARG A 208 5.06 -13.53 -5.06
N ILE A 209 4.39 -12.54 -4.50
CA ILE A 209 4.26 -12.34 -3.06
C ILE A 209 2.86 -12.72 -2.58
N ILE A 210 1.85 -12.32 -3.33
CA ILE A 210 0.43 -12.51 -3.03
C ILE A 210 -0.11 -13.50 -4.07
N SER A 211 -0.59 -14.65 -3.60
CA SER A 211 -1.38 -15.55 -4.45
C SER A 211 -2.73 -14.87 -4.73
N LEU A 212 -2.76 -14.04 -5.77
CA LEU A 212 -4.01 -13.45 -6.22
C LEU A 212 -4.90 -14.57 -6.77
N PRO A 213 -6.19 -14.60 -6.42
CA PRO A 213 -7.12 -15.52 -7.06
C PRO A 213 -7.06 -15.26 -8.56
N GLU A 214 -6.86 -16.32 -9.35
CA GLU A 214 -6.94 -16.21 -10.81
C GLU A 214 -8.28 -15.60 -11.15
N GLY A 215 -8.24 -14.42 -11.77
CA GLY A 215 -9.45 -13.69 -12.13
C GLY A 215 -10.32 -14.60 -12.99
N GLY A 216 -11.49 -14.98 -12.46
CA GLY A 216 -12.48 -15.74 -13.19
C GLY A 216 -12.76 -15.02 -14.52
N LYS A 217 -12.62 -15.76 -15.61
CA LYS A 217 -12.97 -15.35 -16.98
C LYS A 217 -14.43 -14.99 -17.07
#